data_bb2e89843c1c4d806a465db7ac45a13c
#
_entry.id   bb2e89843c1c4d806a465db7ac45a13c
#
_cell.length_a   1.000
_cell.length_b   1.000
_cell.length_c   1.000
_cell.angle_alpha   90.00
_cell.angle_beta   90.00
_cell.angle_gamma   90.00
#
_symmetry.space_group_name_H-M   'P 1'
#
loop_
_entity.id
_entity.type
_entity.pdbx_description
1 polymer ?
#
loop_
_entity_poly.entity_id
_entity_poly.type
_entity_poly.pdbx_seq_one_letter_code
_entity_poly.pdbx_strand_id
1 'polypeptide(L)'
;MKKLLGIVVLGLLLSGNAYADEMPEKARPNDATISLFEERKKSHIENRRRQGRLYIIEPKGNAVNFKYKKNLDSVSLKKELSKGYILSYLFYDNGIIKYDGLAKKGRFKEDITNETLFFTHSSGKSITSYIVGHAICDGYISSIDEIIDWPLMENTLYQGQPLRNLLNMNAGDKHVVDKNSTRFMGSPEHHRNMGLDTIAYLLDGTKKKGNRVFYNNALSDIIANYVVFKAGDKYDELMKKVFQDKIKIENQVSYEKHGPSRLHKKNPKYNGSPQTLASYSYYVTRLDFLRIAEAIMKDYQNKTCVGNYLRESQKQALNWYKYGPTKDNSRFWIHRYSKKYGSQFYFDFYRMKNRNIIATEGLNGQNIVIDLDNSRIVATNSAATGWNVKTYMLNVIRKGNLPK
;
A
#
# COMPACT_ATOMS: atom_id res chain seq x y z
N MET A 1 -25.45 -31.22 -7.50
CA MET A 1 -24.19 -30.49 -7.74
C MET A 1 -24.23 -29.00 -7.40
N LYS A 2 -25.30 -28.25 -7.69
CA LYS A 2 -25.36 -26.78 -7.35
C LYS A 2 -25.38 -26.47 -5.83
N LYS A 3 -25.91 -27.36 -4.99
CA LYS A 3 -25.90 -27.16 -3.51
C LYS A 3 -24.55 -27.45 -2.87
N LEU A 4 -23.72 -28.33 -3.46
CA LEU A 4 -22.37 -28.60 -2.92
C LEU A 4 -21.39 -27.44 -3.18
N LEU A 5 -21.54 -26.73 -4.30
CA LEU A 5 -20.69 -25.55 -4.59
C LEU A 5 -20.92 -24.41 -3.63
N GLY A 6 -22.17 -24.19 -3.18
CA GLY A 6 -22.51 -23.18 -2.18
C GLY A 6 -21.93 -23.50 -0.80
N ILE A 7 -21.87 -24.77 -0.43
CA ILE A 7 -21.32 -25.22 0.87
C ILE A 7 -19.80 -25.12 0.88
N VAL A 8 -19.13 -25.42 -0.25
CA VAL A 8 -17.67 -25.31 -0.37
C VAL A 8 -17.20 -23.85 -0.32
N VAL A 9 -17.94 -22.93 -0.96
CA VAL A 9 -17.64 -21.49 -0.89
C VAL A 9 -17.91 -20.96 0.53
N LEU A 10 -18.96 -21.40 1.19
CA LEU A 10 -19.26 -21.03 2.58
C LEU A 10 -18.25 -21.64 3.57
N GLY A 11 -17.80 -22.88 3.33
CA GLY A 11 -16.81 -23.59 4.14
C GLY A 11 -15.42 -22.95 4.06
N LEU A 12 -14.98 -22.49 2.89
CA LEU A 12 -13.73 -21.73 2.71
C LEU A 12 -13.79 -20.34 3.35
N LEU A 13 -14.99 -19.78 3.49
CA LEU A 13 -15.22 -18.50 4.17
C LEU A 13 -15.30 -18.68 5.70
N LEU A 14 -15.54 -19.90 6.21
CA LEU A 14 -15.69 -20.19 7.64
C LEU A 14 -14.42 -20.77 8.29
N SER A 15 -13.44 -21.20 7.52
CA SER A 15 -12.13 -21.56 8.06
C SER A 15 -11.42 -20.27 8.47
N GLY A 16 -11.64 -19.88 9.72
CA GLY A 16 -11.31 -18.59 10.29
C GLY A 16 -9.84 -18.31 10.49
N ASN A 17 -9.05 -18.30 9.41
CA ASN A 17 -7.68 -17.81 9.48
C ASN A 17 -7.27 -17.29 8.11
N ALA A 18 -6.69 -16.12 8.08
CA ALA A 18 -5.85 -15.54 7.04
C ALA A 18 -6.48 -14.91 5.79
N TYR A 19 -7.70 -15.27 5.37
CA TYR A 19 -8.38 -14.67 4.22
C TYR A 19 -9.41 -13.60 4.59
N ALA A 20 -9.48 -13.20 5.85
CA ALA A 20 -10.52 -12.29 6.33
C ALA A 20 -10.45 -10.90 5.67
N ASP A 21 -9.29 -10.51 5.14
CA ASP A 21 -9.05 -9.15 4.64
C ASP A 21 -8.90 -9.05 3.11
N GLU A 22 -8.96 -10.19 2.40
CA GLU A 22 -8.86 -10.20 0.94
C GLU A 22 -10.09 -10.85 0.31
N MET A 23 -10.76 -10.10 -0.55
CA MET A 23 -11.81 -10.66 -1.37
C MET A 23 -11.17 -11.54 -2.44
N PRO A 24 -11.62 -12.80 -2.62
CA PRO A 24 -11.02 -13.70 -3.60
C PRO A 24 -11.02 -13.07 -5.00
N GLU A 25 -9.86 -13.00 -5.63
CA GLU A 25 -9.68 -12.36 -6.95
C GLU A 25 -10.58 -13.00 -8.04
N LYS A 26 -10.92 -14.28 -7.88
CA LYS A 26 -11.77 -15.05 -8.81
C LYS A 26 -13.26 -15.02 -8.48
N ALA A 27 -13.64 -14.57 -7.29
CA ALA A 27 -15.04 -14.41 -6.95
C ALA A 27 -15.56 -13.10 -7.56
N ARG A 28 -16.66 -13.14 -8.31
CA ARG A 28 -17.39 -11.92 -8.67
C ARG A 28 -18.15 -11.47 -7.43
N PRO A 29 -17.67 -10.45 -6.69
CA PRO A 29 -18.35 -10.02 -5.47
C PRO A 29 -19.69 -9.42 -5.86
N ASN A 30 -20.73 -9.83 -5.17
CA ASN A 30 -22.02 -9.15 -5.17
C ASN A 30 -22.11 -8.30 -3.89
N ASP A 31 -23.16 -7.50 -3.76
CA ASP A 31 -23.32 -6.60 -2.64
C ASP A 31 -23.39 -7.33 -1.28
N ALA A 32 -23.97 -8.50 -1.20
CA ALA A 32 -23.98 -9.32 0.01
C ALA A 32 -22.57 -9.82 0.38
N THR A 33 -21.78 -10.22 -0.59
CA THR A 33 -20.36 -10.63 -0.38
C THR A 33 -19.52 -9.46 0.09
N ILE A 34 -19.73 -8.27 -0.48
CA ILE A 34 -19.04 -7.03 -0.06
C ILE A 34 -19.42 -6.65 1.36
N SER A 35 -20.71 -6.68 1.70
CA SER A 35 -21.19 -6.39 3.07
C SER A 35 -20.57 -7.33 4.09
N LEU A 36 -20.55 -8.63 3.82
CA LEU A 36 -19.94 -9.62 4.70
C LEU A 36 -18.44 -9.39 4.87
N PHE A 37 -17.75 -8.99 3.79
CA PHE A 37 -16.32 -8.69 3.83
C PHE A 37 -16.02 -7.46 4.69
N GLU A 38 -16.81 -6.39 4.55
CA GLU A 38 -16.65 -5.16 5.37
C GLU A 38 -16.97 -5.44 6.84
N GLU A 39 -18.01 -6.21 7.18
CA GLU A 39 -18.28 -6.62 8.54
C GLU A 39 -17.12 -7.40 9.17
N ARG A 40 -16.55 -8.35 8.43
CA ARG A 40 -15.38 -9.12 8.88
C ARG A 40 -14.16 -8.25 9.07
N LYS A 41 -13.92 -7.31 8.17
CA LYS A 41 -12.82 -6.35 8.30
C LYS A 41 -12.96 -5.53 9.58
N LYS A 42 -14.16 -4.99 9.86
CA LYS A 42 -14.46 -4.26 11.09
C LYS A 42 -14.18 -5.11 12.33
N SER A 43 -14.72 -6.32 12.37
CA SER A 43 -14.49 -7.28 13.46
C SER A 43 -13.01 -7.65 13.61
N HIS A 44 -12.28 -7.78 12.51
CA HIS A 44 -10.84 -8.05 12.52
C HIS A 44 -10.07 -6.90 13.14
N ILE A 45 -10.32 -5.65 12.72
CA ILE A 45 -9.68 -4.45 13.27
C ILE A 45 -9.94 -4.36 14.78
N GLU A 46 -11.17 -4.56 15.22
CA GLU A 46 -11.54 -4.53 16.64
C GLU A 46 -10.83 -5.62 17.44
N ASN A 47 -10.73 -6.82 16.88
CA ASN A 47 -10.02 -7.93 17.51
C ASN A 47 -8.51 -7.64 17.61
N ARG A 48 -7.88 -7.11 16.55
CA ARG A 48 -6.48 -6.70 16.56
C ARG A 48 -6.22 -5.59 17.58
N ARG A 49 -7.13 -4.63 17.68
CA ARG A 49 -7.08 -3.55 18.70
C ARG A 49 -7.09 -4.12 20.10
N ARG A 50 -8.05 -5.01 20.43
CA ARG A 50 -8.14 -5.67 21.74
C ARG A 50 -6.91 -6.50 22.08
N GLN A 51 -6.25 -7.09 21.09
CA GLN A 51 -5.01 -7.84 21.28
C GLN A 51 -3.75 -6.96 21.36
N GLY A 52 -3.85 -5.64 21.28
CA GLY A 52 -2.70 -4.74 21.20
C GLY A 52 -1.85 -4.91 19.93
N ARG A 53 -2.43 -5.48 18.87
CA ARG A 53 -1.75 -5.78 17.60
C ARG A 53 -1.95 -4.72 16.53
N LEU A 54 -2.45 -3.55 16.89
CA LEU A 54 -2.45 -2.38 16.02
C LEU A 54 -1.47 -1.35 16.58
N TYR A 55 -0.72 -0.75 15.66
CA TYR A 55 -0.11 0.55 15.91
C TYR A 55 -1.12 1.60 15.47
N ILE A 56 -1.47 2.49 16.37
CA ILE A 56 -2.55 3.46 16.16
C ILE A 56 -1.95 4.86 16.19
N ILE A 57 -2.29 5.66 15.20
CA ILE A 57 -1.93 7.06 15.11
C ILE A 57 -3.23 7.86 15.14
N GLU A 58 -3.46 8.53 16.25
CA GLU A 58 -4.65 9.38 16.43
C GLU A 58 -4.46 10.71 15.70
N PRO A 59 -5.54 11.33 15.19
CA PRO A 59 -5.47 12.65 14.60
C PRO A 59 -5.17 13.71 15.67
N LYS A 60 -4.52 14.81 15.25
CA LYS A 60 -4.19 15.96 16.12
C LYS A 60 -5.28 17.02 16.14
N GLY A 61 -6.34 16.86 15.33
CA GLY A 61 -7.40 17.84 15.18
C GLY A 61 -7.02 19.07 14.32
N ASN A 62 -5.93 18.98 13.58
CA ASN A 62 -5.41 20.05 12.71
C ASN A 62 -5.59 19.77 11.21
N ALA A 63 -6.47 18.84 10.87
CA ALA A 63 -6.81 18.52 9.50
C ALA A 63 -7.41 19.74 8.78
N VAL A 64 -6.91 20.01 7.59
CA VAL A 64 -7.44 21.08 6.74
C VAL A 64 -8.52 20.51 5.85
N ASN A 65 -9.69 21.13 5.84
CA ASN A 65 -10.79 20.73 4.98
C ASN A 65 -10.44 20.96 3.51
N PHE A 66 -10.73 19.99 2.68
CA PHE A 66 -10.61 20.15 1.24
C PHE A 66 -11.60 21.17 0.71
N LYS A 67 -11.17 21.96 -0.29
CA LYS A 67 -12.09 22.79 -1.06
C LYS A 67 -12.80 21.91 -2.08
N TYR A 68 -14.09 22.15 -2.28
CA TYR A 68 -14.93 21.42 -3.21
C TYR A 68 -15.47 22.33 -4.31
N LYS A 69 -15.38 21.86 -5.54
CA LYS A 69 -16.12 22.40 -6.69
C LYS A 69 -16.61 21.23 -7.52
N LYS A 70 -17.72 20.64 -7.09
CA LYS A 70 -18.33 19.47 -7.75
C LYS A 70 -19.02 19.88 -9.06
N ASN A 71 -18.24 20.24 -10.06
CA ASN A 71 -18.70 20.69 -11.37
C ASN A 71 -18.52 19.64 -12.47
N LEU A 72 -18.03 18.48 -12.13
CA LEU A 72 -17.85 17.37 -13.06
C LEU A 72 -18.90 16.29 -12.81
N ASP A 73 -19.44 15.77 -13.89
CA ASP A 73 -20.36 14.63 -13.87
C ASP A 73 -19.87 13.51 -14.79
N SER A 74 -20.25 12.28 -14.46
CA SER A 74 -19.93 11.11 -15.25
C SER A 74 -20.97 10.02 -15.04
N VAL A 75 -21.74 9.75 -16.08
CA VAL A 75 -22.75 8.69 -16.07
C VAL A 75 -22.11 7.32 -15.85
N SER A 76 -20.97 7.07 -16.51
CA SER A 76 -20.26 5.79 -16.38
C SER A 76 -19.71 5.58 -14.98
N LEU A 77 -19.18 6.63 -14.33
CA LEU A 77 -18.64 6.53 -12.97
C LEU A 77 -19.78 6.41 -11.92
N LYS A 78 -20.89 7.12 -12.09
CA LYS A 78 -22.09 6.94 -11.26
C LYS A 78 -22.62 5.51 -11.35
N LYS A 79 -22.63 4.93 -12.55
CA LYS A 79 -23.01 3.53 -12.76
C LYS A 79 -22.06 2.58 -12.03
N GLU A 80 -20.75 2.83 -12.10
CA GLU A 80 -19.73 2.03 -11.39
C GLU A 80 -19.94 2.11 -9.88
N LEU A 81 -20.13 3.29 -9.29
CA LEU A 81 -20.40 3.48 -7.86
C LEU A 81 -21.75 2.89 -7.42
N SER A 82 -22.74 2.80 -8.32
CA SER A 82 -24.06 2.26 -7.97
C SER A 82 -24.14 0.74 -7.96
N LYS A 83 -23.32 0.05 -8.76
CA LYS A 83 -23.39 -1.40 -8.95
C LYS A 83 -22.07 -2.08 -9.36
N GLY A 84 -20.99 -1.32 -9.50
CA GLY A 84 -19.67 -1.84 -9.83
C GLY A 84 -18.82 -2.11 -8.58
N TYR A 85 -17.52 -2.17 -8.76
CA TYR A 85 -16.59 -2.51 -7.70
C TYR A 85 -16.02 -1.31 -6.95
N ILE A 86 -16.05 -0.10 -7.53
CA ILE A 86 -15.55 1.11 -6.90
C ILE A 86 -16.48 1.51 -5.75
N LEU A 87 -15.94 1.61 -4.56
CA LEU A 87 -16.64 2.01 -3.34
C LEU A 87 -16.46 3.50 -3.03
N SER A 88 -15.29 4.04 -3.36
CA SER A 88 -14.93 5.43 -3.19
C SER A 88 -14.09 5.91 -4.37
N TYR A 89 -14.38 7.09 -4.87
CA TYR A 89 -13.64 7.73 -5.94
C TYR A 89 -13.48 9.22 -5.66
N LEU A 90 -12.24 9.70 -5.66
CA LEU A 90 -11.90 11.11 -5.50
C LEU A 90 -11.07 11.57 -6.67
N PHE A 91 -11.49 12.68 -7.30
CA PHE A 91 -10.68 13.41 -8.26
C PHE A 91 -10.37 14.81 -7.73
N TYR A 92 -9.09 15.05 -7.47
CA TYR A 92 -8.55 16.31 -6.98
C TYR A 92 -7.72 16.95 -8.09
N ASP A 93 -7.91 18.25 -8.30
CA ASP A 93 -7.24 19.03 -9.34
C ASP A 93 -6.97 20.45 -8.83
N ASN A 94 -5.68 20.83 -8.75
CA ASN A 94 -5.22 22.15 -8.33
C ASN A 94 -5.83 22.65 -7.01
N GLY A 95 -5.74 21.86 -5.94
CA GLY A 95 -6.20 22.26 -4.60
C GLY A 95 -7.69 22.05 -4.35
N ILE A 96 -8.44 21.47 -5.30
CA ILE A 96 -9.89 21.37 -5.26
C ILE A 96 -10.35 19.95 -5.59
N ILE A 97 -11.24 19.39 -4.80
CA ILE A 97 -11.95 18.16 -5.16
C ILE A 97 -13.01 18.50 -6.21
N LYS A 98 -12.80 18.03 -7.44
CA LYS A 98 -13.69 18.21 -8.59
C LYS A 98 -14.78 17.15 -8.65
N TYR A 99 -14.49 15.97 -8.15
CA TYR A 99 -15.45 14.88 -8.04
C TYR A 99 -15.22 14.09 -6.74
N ASP A 100 -16.31 13.84 -6.06
CA ASP A 100 -16.36 13.11 -4.81
C ASP A 100 -17.52 12.11 -4.89
N GLY A 101 -17.20 10.84 -5.06
CA GLY A 101 -18.16 9.77 -5.22
C GLY A 101 -17.97 8.66 -4.21
N LEU A 102 -19.09 8.25 -3.62
CA LEU A 102 -19.21 7.07 -2.78
C LEU A 102 -20.15 6.06 -3.42
N ALA A 103 -20.00 4.81 -3.07
CA ALA A 103 -20.97 3.77 -3.41
C ALA A 103 -22.37 4.21 -2.99
N LYS A 104 -23.38 3.85 -3.82
CA LYS A 104 -24.76 4.28 -3.61
C LYS A 104 -25.26 3.87 -2.22
N LYS A 105 -25.85 4.81 -1.49
CA LYS A 105 -26.50 4.53 -0.19
C LYS A 105 -27.55 3.43 -0.30
N GLY A 106 -27.66 2.62 0.74
CA GLY A 106 -28.57 1.46 0.79
C GLY A 106 -28.16 0.30 -0.12
N ARG A 107 -26.97 0.34 -0.70
CA ARG A 107 -26.41 -0.76 -1.49
C ARG A 107 -25.91 -1.88 -0.60
N PHE A 108 -25.30 -1.55 0.53
CA PHE A 108 -24.74 -2.49 1.48
C PHE A 108 -25.50 -2.43 2.81
N LYS A 109 -25.28 -3.42 3.66
CA LYS A 109 -25.87 -3.44 5.03
C LYS A 109 -25.41 -2.23 5.85
N GLU A 110 -24.13 -1.84 5.74
CA GLU A 110 -23.62 -0.57 6.25
C GLU A 110 -23.17 0.28 5.06
N ASP A 111 -23.61 1.53 5.01
CA ASP A 111 -23.21 2.46 3.95
C ASP A 111 -21.72 2.76 4.02
N ILE A 112 -21.10 2.92 2.86
CA ILE A 112 -19.73 3.44 2.75
C ILE A 112 -19.76 4.94 2.98
N THR A 113 -18.99 5.40 3.97
CA THR A 113 -18.94 6.81 4.40
C THR A 113 -17.51 7.36 4.36
N ASN A 114 -17.32 8.60 4.78
CA ASN A 114 -15.98 9.19 4.91
C ASN A 114 -15.17 8.56 6.05
N GLU A 115 -15.85 7.99 7.04
CA GLU A 115 -15.27 7.34 8.22
C GLU A 115 -14.94 5.86 7.97
N THR A 116 -15.39 5.29 6.83
CA THR A 116 -15.10 3.91 6.48
C THR A 116 -13.59 3.72 6.34
N LEU A 117 -13.02 2.83 7.16
CA LEU A 117 -11.61 2.44 7.07
C LEU A 117 -11.42 1.46 5.92
N PHE A 118 -10.55 1.81 5.02
CA PHE A 118 -10.13 0.95 3.91
C PHE A 118 -8.76 0.34 4.20
N PHE A 119 -8.63 -0.93 3.88
CA PHE A 119 -7.36 -1.64 3.96
C PHE A 119 -6.54 -1.35 2.71
N THR A 120 -5.39 -0.71 2.86
CA THR A 120 -4.62 -0.17 1.72
C THR A 120 -3.98 -1.24 0.83
N HIS A 121 -3.89 -2.47 1.32
CA HIS A 121 -3.13 -3.52 0.64
C HIS A 121 -1.73 -3.00 0.24
N SER A 122 -1.23 -3.38 -0.91
CA SER A 122 0.12 -3.02 -1.35
C SER A 122 0.38 -1.53 -1.54
N SER A 123 -0.64 -0.66 -1.54
CA SER A 123 -0.42 0.79 -1.47
C SER A 123 0.24 1.21 -0.14
N GLY A 124 0.13 0.39 0.89
CA GLY A 124 0.86 0.57 2.16
C GLY A 124 2.39 0.56 1.99
N LYS A 125 2.90 -0.15 0.98
CA LYS A 125 4.33 -0.13 0.65
C LYS A 125 4.83 1.27 0.31
N SER A 126 4.05 2.01 -0.46
CA SER A 126 4.37 3.38 -0.84
C SER A 126 4.25 4.34 0.35
N ILE A 127 3.30 4.10 1.26
CA ILE A 127 3.22 4.84 2.53
C ILE A 127 4.49 4.60 3.36
N THR A 128 4.92 3.35 3.48
CA THR A 128 6.19 3.01 4.16
C THR A 128 7.38 3.69 3.51
N SER A 129 7.45 3.72 2.19
CA SER A 129 8.51 4.45 1.47
C SER A 129 8.49 5.95 1.75
N TYR A 130 7.32 6.56 1.86
CA TYR A 130 7.19 7.96 2.25
C TYR A 130 7.70 8.21 3.68
N ILE A 131 7.44 7.28 4.61
CA ILE A 131 8.00 7.32 5.97
C ILE A 131 9.54 7.19 5.94
N VAL A 132 10.11 6.33 5.07
CA VAL A 132 11.57 6.25 4.87
C VAL A 132 12.14 7.62 4.45
N GLY A 133 11.47 8.33 3.54
CA GLY A 133 11.86 9.68 3.15
C GLY A 133 11.93 10.63 4.35
N HIS A 134 10.97 10.56 5.25
CA HIS A 134 10.98 11.34 6.49
C HIS A 134 12.09 10.88 7.45
N ALA A 135 12.32 9.58 7.60
CA ALA A 135 13.40 9.04 8.42
C ALA A 135 14.78 9.50 7.93
N ILE A 136 14.96 9.62 6.61
CA ILE A 136 16.18 10.20 6.01
C ILE A 136 16.27 11.69 6.36
N CYS A 137 15.20 12.44 6.20
CA CYS A 137 15.20 13.87 6.46
C CYS A 137 15.40 14.24 7.93
N ASP A 138 15.05 13.36 8.83
CA ASP A 138 15.23 13.51 10.27
C ASP A 138 16.59 12.95 10.76
N GLY A 139 17.41 12.41 9.84
CA GLY A 139 18.75 11.92 10.13
C GLY A 139 18.82 10.55 10.78
N TYR A 140 17.69 9.81 10.89
CA TYR A 140 17.71 8.44 11.39
C TYR A 140 18.36 7.47 10.38
N ILE A 141 18.19 7.75 9.10
CA ILE A 141 18.82 7.05 7.97
C ILE A 141 19.59 8.11 7.17
N SER A 142 20.83 7.84 6.81
CA SER A 142 21.69 8.83 6.14
C SER A 142 21.24 9.13 4.70
N SER A 143 20.81 8.12 3.98
CA SER A 143 20.31 8.24 2.60
C SER A 143 19.68 6.93 2.11
N ILE A 144 19.15 6.94 0.88
CA ILE A 144 18.72 5.69 0.23
C ILE A 144 19.88 4.75 -0.09
N ASP A 145 21.11 5.25 -0.05
CA ASP A 145 22.33 4.49 -0.28
C ASP A 145 22.96 3.98 1.02
N GLU A 146 22.35 4.25 2.16
CA GLU A 146 22.79 3.71 3.43
C GLU A 146 22.88 2.18 3.36
N ILE A 147 24.00 1.67 3.81
CA ILE A 147 24.25 0.23 3.85
C ILE A 147 23.47 -0.39 5.01
N ILE A 148 22.76 -1.46 4.73
CA ILE A 148 22.02 -2.21 5.76
C ILE A 148 23.01 -2.82 6.76
N ASP A 149 23.01 -2.29 7.97
CA ASP A 149 23.87 -2.66 9.10
C ASP A 149 23.10 -3.30 10.27
N TRP A 150 21.85 -3.68 10.02
CA TRP A 150 20.97 -4.18 11.04
C TRP A 150 21.34 -5.58 11.52
N PRO A 151 21.67 -5.78 12.83
CA PRO A 151 22.14 -7.07 13.35
C PRO A 151 21.18 -8.24 13.09
N LEU A 152 19.86 -7.98 13.04
CA LEU A 152 18.87 -9.01 12.71
C LEU A 152 19.10 -9.60 11.30
N MET A 153 19.61 -8.81 10.37
CA MET A 153 19.87 -9.24 8.97
C MET A 153 21.32 -9.70 8.75
N GLU A 154 22.13 -9.76 9.81
CA GLU A 154 23.49 -10.27 9.74
C GLU A 154 23.51 -11.71 9.17
N ASN A 155 24.51 -11.97 8.32
CA ASN A 155 24.67 -13.24 7.60
C ASN A 155 23.54 -13.58 6.61
N THR A 156 22.66 -12.62 6.30
CA THR A 156 21.66 -12.78 5.24
C THR A 156 22.09 -12.05 3.97
N LEU A 157 21.42 -12.35 2.86
CA LEU A 157 21.68 -11.67 1.58
C LEU A 157 21.44 -10.15 1.63
N TYR A 158 20.72 -9.64 2.63
CA TYR A 158 20.40 -8.21 2.75
C TYR A 158 21.49 -7.40 3.45
N GLN A 159 22.28 -8.04 4.30
CA GLN A 159 23.42 -7.39 4.96
C GLN A 159 24.40 -6.80 3.94
N GLY A 160 24.84 -5.58 4.19
CA GLY A 160 25.83 -4.91 3.33
C GLY A 160 25.27 -4.39 2.01
N GLN A 161 23.96 -4.54 1.75
CA GLN A 161 23.33 -3.93 0.58
C GLN A 161 22.88 -2.50 0.88
N PRO A 162 22.90 -1.59 -0.10
CA PRO A 162 22.27 -0.28 0.08
C PRO A 162 20.74 -0.41 0.18
N LEU A 163 20.15 0.42 1.03
CA LEU A 163 18.69 0.44 1.28
C LEU A 163 17.88 0.55 -0.03
N ARG A 164 18.38 1.27 -1.03
CA ARG A 164 17.73 1.39 -2.34
C ARG A 164 17.48 0.05 -3.02
N ASN A 165 18.33 -0.98 -2.81
CA ASN A 165 18.12 -2.29 -3.39
C ASN A 165 16.85 -2.95 -2.84
N LEU A 166 16.59 -2.78 -1.55
CA LEU A 166 15.38 -3.27 -0.91
C LEU A 166 14.16 -2.45 -1.36
N LEU A 167 14.28 -1.11 -1.34
CA LEU A 167 13.24 -0.19 -1.79
C LEU A 167 12.83 -0.43 -3.24
N ASN A 168 13.79 -0.71 -4.12
CA ASN A 168 13.55 -0.99 -5.54
C ASN A 168 13.22 -2.46 -5.82
N MET A 169 13.11 -3.29 -4.79
CA MET A 169 12.85 -4.72 -4.90
C MET A 169 13.82 -5.47 -5.83
N ASN A 170 15.10 -5.07 -5.82
CA ASN A 170 16.16 -5.71 -6.58
C ASN A 170 17.30 -6.26 -5.70
N ALA A 171 16.93 -6.66 -4.49
CA ALA A 171 17.88 -7.23 -3.52
C ALA A 171 18.49 -8.58 -3.93
N GLY A 172 18.07 -9.16 -5.07
CA GLY A 172 18.59 -10.44 -5.57
C GLY A 172 18.12 -11.66 -4.79
N ASP A 173 16.95 -11.54 -4.17
CA ASP A 173 16.32 -12.54 -3.29
C ASP A 173 15.38 -13.52 -4.01
N LYS A 174 15.14 -13.32 -5.31
CA LYS A 174 14.19 -14.14 -6.08
C LYS A 174 14.43 -15.65 -5.92
N HIS A 175 15.67 -16.09 -5.97
CA HIS A 175 15.99 -17.51 -5.90
C HIS A 175 15.69 -18.14 -4.52
N VAL A 176 15.74 -17.34 -3.45
CA VAL A 176 15.39 -17.77 -2.09
C VAL A 176 13.89 -17.72 -1.89
N VAL A 177 13.28 -16.63 -2.34
CA VAL A 177 11.83 -16.42 -2.24
C VAL A 177 11.08 -17.44 -3.09
N ASP A 178 11.50 -17.72 -4.32
CA ASP A 178 10.90 -18.76 -5.18
C ASP A 178 11.01 -20.16 -4.56
N LYS A 179 12.19 -20.50 -4.01
CA LYS A 179 12.40 -21.80 -3.35
C LYS A 179 11.51 -21.97 -2.11
N ASN A 180 11.20 -20.86 -1.45
CA ASN A 180 10.34 -20.81 -0.26
C ASN A 180 9.02 -20.08 -0.57
N SER A 181 8.53 -20.12 -1.81
CA SER A 181 7.43 -19.29 -2.30
C SER A 181 6.16 -19.40 -1.47
N THR A 182 5.85 -20.59 -0.98
CA THR A 182 4.74 -20.82 -0.05
C THR A 182 4.92 -20.11 1.30
N ARG A 183 6.17 -19.80 1.69
CA ARG A 183 6.49 -19.13 2.96
C ARG A 183 6.65 -17.62 2.81
N PHE A 184 7.14 -17.11 1.65
CA PHE A 184 7.45 -15.69 1.45
C PHE A 184 6.45 -14.96 0.57
N MET A 185 5.80 -15.64 -0.35
CA MET A 185 4.91 -15.04 -1.34
C MET A 185 3.56 -15.72 -1.43
N GLY A 186 3.50 -16.98 -1.03
CA GLY A 186 2.51 -17.86 -1.55
C GLY A 186 1.15 -17.72 -0.94
N SER A 187 1.03 -17.59 0.32
CA SER A 187 -0.25 -17.32 0.94
C SER A 187 -0.11 -16.22 1.97
N PRO A 188 -1.11 -15.36 2.08
CA PRO A 188 -1.24 -14.43 3.18
C PRO A 188 -1.06 -15.09 4.54
N GLU A 189 -1.43 -16.36 4.66
CA GLU A 189 -1.31 -17.17 5.88
C GLU A 189 0.12 -17.36 6.34
N HIS A 190 1.02 -17.70 5.45
CA HIS A 190 2.41 -17.96 5.80
C HIS A 190 3.15 -16.67 6.08
N HIS A 191 2.90 -15.64 5.31
CA HIS A 191 3.53 -14.34 5.48
C HIS A 191 3.07 -13.64 6.76
N ARG A 192 1.79 -13.70 7.09
CA ARG A 192 1.21 -13.10 8.30
C ARG A 192 1.67 -13.76 9.60
N ASN A 193 2.12 -15.00 9.52
CA ASN A 193 2.58 -15.77 10.68
C ASN A 193 4.10 -15.82 10.80
N MET A 194 4.84 -15.24 9.86
CA MET A 194 6.28 -15.19 9.89
C MET A 194 6.77 -13.85 10.42
N GLY A 195 7.30 -13.84 11.61
CA GLY A 195 8.04 -12.71 12.11
C GLY A 195 9.37 -12.53 11.37
N LEU A 196 9.95 -11.33 11.44
CA LEU A 196 11.23 -11.03 10.79
C LEU A 196 12.39 -11.89 11.29
N ASP A 197 12.37 -12.32 12.53
CA ASP A 197 13.32 -13.28 13.08
C ASP A 197 13.24 -14.62 12.36
N THR A 198 12.06 -15.08 12.01
CA THR A 198 11.87 -16.26 11.17
C THR A 198 12.39 -16.04 9.76
N ILE A 199 12.14 -14.87 9.17
CA ILE A 199 12.68 -14.51 7.86
C ILE A 199 14.21 -14.49 7.92
N ALA A 200 14.81 -13.84 8.91
CA ALA A 200 16.25 -13.79 9.10
C ALA A 200 16.85 -15.20 9.27
N TYR A 201 16.22 -16.05 10.06
CA TYR A 201 16.63 -17.45 10.24
C TYR A 201 16.59 -18.26 8.93
N LEU A 202 15.51 -18.10 8.14
CA LEU A 202 15.38 -18.82 6.86
C LEU A 202 16.35 -18.32 5.79
N LEU A 203 16.87 -17.10 5.94
CA LEU A 203 17.79 -16.47 5.00
C LEU A 203 19.24 -16.52 5.47
N ASP A 204 19.51 -17.11 6.63
CA ASP A 204 20.87 -17.25 7.15
C ASP A 204 21.77 -17.98 6.15
N GLY A 205 23.00 -17.49 5.97
CA GLY A 205 23.97 -18.00 5.00
C GLY A 205 23.62 -17.76 3.52
N THR A 206 22.52 -17.06 3.22
CA THR A 206 22.15 -16.77 1.83
C THR A 206 22.95 -15.59 1.27
N LYS A 207 23.17 -15.59 -0.05
CA LYS A 207 23.89 -14.52 -0.76
C LYS A 207 23.03 -13.94 -1.88
N LYS A 208 23.24 -12.65 -2.14
CA LYS A 208 22.60 -11.96 -3.26
C LYS A 208 22.91 -12.67 -4.59
N LYS A 209 21.87 -12.89 -5.42
CA LYS A 209 21.99 -13.41 -6.77
C LYS A 209 21.26 -12.52 -7.77
N GLY A 210 22.04 -11.81 -8.59
CA GLY A 210 21.49 -10.91 -9.59
C GLY A 210 20.92 -9.61 -8.99
N ASN A 211 20.29 -8.82 -9.85
CA ASN A 211 19.74 -7.50 -9.52
C ASN A 211 18.40 -7.23 -10.24
N ARG A 212 17.70 -8.27 -10.65
CA ARG A 212 16.39 -8.13 -11.28
C ARG A 212 15.36 -7.70 -10.24
N VAL A 213 14.49 -6.76 -10.62
CA VAL A 213 13.33 -6.40 -9.81
C VAL A 213 12.47 -7.64 -9.60
N PHE A 214 12.21 -7.95 -8.34
CA PHE A 214 11.38 -9.06 -7.92
C PHE A 214 10.47 -8.63 -6.77
N TYR A 215 9.21 -8.37 -7.13
CA TYR A 215 8.22 -7.88 -6.18
C TYR A 215 7.90 -8.93 -5.12
N ASN A 216 8.08 -8.58 -3.85
CA ASN A 216 7.69 -9.42 -2.72
C ASN A 216 7.32 -8.57 -1.50
N ASN A 217 6.60 -9.16 -0.56
CA ASN A 217 6.12 -8.47 0.64
C ASN A 217 7.20 -8.36 1.72
N ALA A 218 8.08 -9.36 1.82
CA ALA A 218 9.08 -9.42 2.88
C ALA A 218 9.99 -8.19 2.90
N LEU A 219 10.38 -7.69 1.72
CA LEU A 219 11.22 -6.48 1.63
C LEU A 219 10.57 -5.26 2.25
N SER A 220 9.26 -5.07 2.06
CA SER A 220 8.55 -3.92 2.65
C SER A 220 8.47 -4.01 4.17
N ASP A 221 8.29 -5.21 4.71
CA ASP A 221 8.26 -5.41 6.15
C ASP A 221 9.66 -5.25 6.75
N ILE A 222 10.71 -5.71 6.05
CA ILE A 222 12.11 -5.48 6.44
C ILE A 222 12.40 -3.98 6.47
N ILE A 223 12.03 -3.22 5.43
CA ILE A 223 12.25 -1.78 5.35
C ILE A 223 11.55 -1.05 6.50
N ALA A 224 10.27 -1.34 6.75
CA ALA A 224 9.53 -0.70 7.82
C ALA A 224 10.18 -0.92 9.19
N ASN A 225 10.61 -2.16 9.44
CA ASN A 225 11.26 -2.48 10.71
C ASN A 225 12.72 -1.99 10.77
N TYR A 226 13.38 -1.79 9.64
CA TYR A 226 14.66 -1.08 9.60
C TYR A 226 14.50 0.38 10.03
N VAL A 227 13.42 1.05 9.60
CA VAL A 227 13.08 2.40 10.12
C VAL A 227 12.85 2.37 11.64
N VAL A 228 12.10 1.37 12.14
CA VAL A 228 11.91 1.19 13.59
C VAL A 228 13.26 1.03 14.30
N PHE A 229 14.15 0.19 13.77
CA PHE A 229 15.49 -0.03 14.33
C PHE A 229 16.33 1.25 14.35
N LYS A 230 16.36 2.01 13.25
CA LYS A 230 17.17 3.23 13.13
C LYS A 230 16.61 4.39 13.95
N ALA A 231 15.30 4.54 14.03
CA ALA A 231 14.66 5.59 14.82
C ALA A 231 14.63 5.26 16.33
N GLY A 232 14.68 3.97 16.70
CA GLY A 232 14.66 3.54 18.10
C GLY A 232 13.47 4.13 18.86
N ASP A 233 13.75 4.71 20.02
CA ASP A 233 12.72 5.33 20.89
C ASP A 233 12.05 6.56 20.25
N LYS A 234 12.60 7.10 19.15
CA LYS A 234 12.04 8.23 18.40
C LYS A 234 11.06 7.82 17.31
N TYR A 235 10.80 6.53 17.15
CA TYR A 235 9.90 6.05 16.11
C TYR A 235 8.48 6.62 16.24
N ASP A 236 7.93 6.70 17.45
CA ASP A 236 6.61 7.28 17.68
C ASP A 236 6.56 8.77 17.35
N GLU A 237 7.63 9.51 17.62
CA GLU A 237 7.75 10.94 17.24
C GLU A 237 7.79 11.09 15.72
N LEU A 238 8.57 10.26 15.02
CA LEU A 238 8.61 10.22 13.58
C LEU A 238 7.21 9.98 12.99
N MET A 239 6.49 8.99 13.49
CA MET A 239 5.15 8.65 12.99
C MET A 239 4.14 9.77 13.23
N LYS A 240 4.17 10.40 14.41
CA LYS A 240 3.35 11.59 14.71
C LYS A 240 3.70 12.75 13.78
N LYS A 241 4.97 13.05 13.57
CA LYS A 241 5.42 14.09 12.64
C LYS A 241 4.90 13.85 11.22
N VAL A 242 4.97 12.60 10.73
CA VAL A 242 4.49 12.25 9.39
C VAL A 242 2.98 12.39 9.29
N PHE A 243 2.23 11.75 10.17
CA PHE A 243 0.78 11.64 10.02
C PHE A 243 0.01 12.82 10.60
N GLN A 244 0.44 13.35 11.75
CA GLN A 244 -0.27 14.44 12.44
C GLN A 244 0.14 15.82 11.93
N ASP A 245 1.44 16.06 11.74
CA ASP A 245 1.93 17.40 11.42
C ASP A 245 2.06 17.61 9.92
N LYS A 246 2.51 16.60 9.17
CA LYS A 246 2.75 16.73 7.73
C LYS A 246 1.50 16.39 6.91
N ILE A 247 0.96 15.19 7.08
CA ILE A 247 -0.24 14.74 6.35
C ILE A 247 -1.50 15.40 6.92
N LYS A 248 -1.53 15.62 8.23
CA LYS A 248 -2.66 16.19 8.98
C LYS A 248 -3.91 15.34 8.82
N ILE A 249 -3.78 14.06 9.20
CA ILE A 249 -4.89 13.12 9.16
C ILE A 249 -6.09 13.64 9.96
N GLU A 250 -7.30 13.39 9.44
CA GLU A 250 -8.57 13.74 10.08
C GLU A 250 -9.11 12.60 10.94
N ASN A 251 -8.83 11.38 10.53
CA ASN A 251 -9.24 10.17 11.22
C ASN A 251 -8.02 9.35 11.62
N GLN A 252 -8.25 8.41 12.53
CA GLN A 252 -7.24 7.45 12.95
C GLN A 252 -6.67 6.68 11.75
N VAL A 253 -5.35 6.61 11.67
CA VAL A 253 -4.61 5.70 10.81
C VAL A 253 -4.03 4.58 11.67
N SER A 254 -4.11 3.36 11.21
CA SER A 254 -3.50 2.24 11.93
C SER A 254 -2.88 1.23 10.98
N TYR A 255 -1.97 0.43 11.50
CA TYR A 255 -1.41 -0.72 10.80
C TYR A 255 -1.15 -1.88 11.77
N GLU A 256 -1.05 -3.10 11.23
CA GLU A 256 -0.87 -4.28 12.05
C GLU A 256 0.58 -4.45 12.55
N LYS A 257 0.68 -5.02 13.74
CA LYS A 257 1.94 -5.50 14.33
C LYS A 257 1.87 -7.00 14.54
N HIS A 258 2.96 -7.70 14.25
CA HIS A 258 3.16 -9.04 14.80
C HIS A 258 3.61 -8.97 16.24
N GLY A 259 3.05 -9.85 17.07
CA GLY A 259 3.67 -10.16 18.33
C GLY A 259 5.03 -10.86 18.13
N PRO A 260 5.84 -10.95 19.18
CA PRO A 260 7.13 -11.66 19.13
C PRO A 260 6.91 -13.10 18.65
N SER A 261 7.70 -13.51 17.67
CA SER A 261 7.67 -14.88 17.19
C SER A 261 8.23 -15.84 18.24
N ARG A 262 7.86 -17.11 18.14
CA ARG A 262 8.39 -18.16 19.03
C ARG A 262 9.91 -18.34 18.90
N LEU A 263 10.50 -17.89 17.81
CA LEU A 263 11.95 -17.97 17.56
C LEU A 263 12.74 -16.87 18.26
N HIS A 264 12.11 -15.78 18.74
CA HIS A 264 12.83 -14.69 19.41
C HIS A 264 13.62 -15.19 20.64
N LYS A 265 13.08 -16.16 21.37
CA LYS A 265 13.75 -16.78 22.52
C LYS A 265 15.01 -17.56 22.14
N LYS A 266 15.11 -18.00 20.87
CA LYS A 266 16.22 -18.78 20.33
C LYS A 266 17.20 -17.95 19.50
N ASN A 267 16.79 -16.75 19.09
CA ASN A 267 17.61 -15.85 18.29
C ASN A 267 17.98 -14.61 19.10
N PRO A 268 19.23 -14.51 19.60
CA PRO A 268 19.67 -13.38 20.41
C PRO A 268 19.69 -12.03 19.66
N LYS A 269 19.61 -12.05 18.32
CA LYS A 269 19.53 -10.86 17.48
C LYS A 269 18.16 -10.17 17.54
N TYR A 270 17.15 -10.86 18.03
CA TYR A 270 15.80 -10.34 18.16
C TYR A 270 15.47 -9.99 19.61
N ASN A 271 15.08 -8.75 19.86
CA ASN A 271 14.80 -8.23 21.21
C ASN A 271 13.36 -8.46 21.69
N GLY A 272 12.53 -9.17 20.93
CA GLY A 272 11.15 -9.45 21.28
C GLY A 272 10.16 -8.33 21.01
N SER A 273 10.58 -7.20 20.44
CA SER A 273 9.67 -6.09 20.10
C SER A 273 8.65 -6.50 19.05
N PRO A 274 7.40 -5.99 19.11
CA PRO A 274 6.41 -6.20 18.07
C PRO A 274 6.92 -5.71 16.72
N GLN A 275 6.67 -6.50 15.68
CA GLN A 275 7.14 -6.20 14.33
C GLN A 275 6.05 -5.55 13.48
N THR A 276 6.40 -4.51 12.77
CA THR A 276 5.52 -3.78 11.87
C THR A 276 5.27 -4.56 10.59
N LEU A 277 4.01 -4.71 10.20
CA LEU A 277 3.60 -5.27 8.92
C LEU A 277 3.22 -4.14 7.96
N ALA A 278 4.17 -3.68 7.19
CA ALA A 278 4.01 -2.51 6.33
C ALA A 278 3.69 -2.84 4.88
N SER A 279 3.82 -4.11 4.49
CA SER A 279 3.65 -4.51 3.10
C SER A 279 2.23 -4.38 2.59
N TYR A 280 1.23 -4.39 3.50
CA TYR A 280 -0.18 -4.38 3.13
C TYR A 280 -1.15 -3.92 4.22
N SER A 281 -0.73 -3.60 5.43
CA SER A 281 -1.63 -3.59 6.60
C SER A 281 -2.11 -2.22 7.10
N TYR A 282 -2.00 -1.16 6.30
CA TYR A 282 -2.53 0.15 6.71
C TYR A 282 -4.04 0.21 6.53
N TYR A 283 -4.72 0.76 7.55
CA TYR A 283 -6.14 1.10 7.54
C TYR A 283 -6.27 2.62 7.55
N VAL A 284 -6.91 3.16 6.51
CA VAL A 284 -6.99 4.60 6.25
C VAL A 284 -8.38 4.94 5.71
N THR A 285 -8.93 6.09 6.09
CA THR A 285 -10.14 6.60 5.46
C THR A 285 -9.86 7.15 4.06
N ARG A 286 -10.88 7.29 3.23
CA ARG A 286 -10.74 7.78 1.84
C ARG A 286 -10.14 9.17 1.75
N LEU A 287 -10.54 10.08 2.64
CA LEU A 287 -10.02 11.45 2.65
C LEU A 287 -8.59 11.52 3.17
N ASP A 288 -8.24 10.70 4.16
CA ASP A 288 -6.85 10.61 4.64
C ASP A 288 -5.95 9.93 3.61
N PHE A 289 -6.47 9.00 2.81
CA PHE A 289 -5.76 8.44 1.67
C PHE A 289 -5.43 9.51 0.60
N LEU A 290 -6.38 10.45 0.39
CA LEU A 290 -6.13 11.63 -0.45
C LEU A 290 -5.13 12.61 0.19
N ARG A 291 -5.18 12.83 1.53
CA ARG A 291 -4.20 13.69 2.24
C ARG A 291 -2.77 13.15 2.12
N ILE A 292 -2.60 11.83 2.22
CA ILE A 292 -1.31 11.18 1.97
C ILE A 292 -0.82 11.50 0.55
N ALA A 293 -1.67 11.36 -0.43
CA ALA A 293 -1.33 11.65 -1.83
C ALA A 293 -0.99 13.14 -2.05
N GLU A 294 -1.75 14.05 -1.43
CA GLU A 294 -1.51 15.50 -1.48
C GLU A 294 -0.19 15.86 -0.81
N ALA A 295 0.15 15.25 0.33
CA ALA A 295 1.42 15.47 1.02
C ALA A 295 2.61 15.05 0.15
N ILE A 296 2.54 13.86 -0.47
CA ILE A 296 3.55 13.38 -1.43
C ILE A 296 3.70 14.37 -2.60
N MET A 297 2.59 14.83 -3.16
CA MET A 297 2.60 15.79 -4.28
C MET A 297 3.25 17.12 -3.88
N LYS A 298 2.83 17.69 -2.75
CA LYS A 298 3.36 18.97 -2.24
C LYS A 298 4.85 18.88 -1.91
N ASP A 299 5.30 17.78 -1.30
CA ASP A 299 6.72 17.58 -1.04
C ASP A 299 7.56 17.56 -2.30
N TYR A 300 7.09 16.80 -3.30
CA TYR A 300 7.76 16.74 -4.59
C TYR A 300 7.82 18.11 -5.28
N GLN A 301 6.70 18.84 -5.35
CA GLN A 301 6.61 20.14 -6.01
C GLN A 301 7.45 21.21 -5.31
N ASN A 302 7.40 21.24 -3.98
CA ASN A 302 8.12 22.24 -3.17
C ASN A 302 9.60 21.89 -2.93
N LYS A 303 10.08 20.79 -3.51
CA LYS A 303 11.49 20.35 -3.37
C LYS A 303 11.94 20.26 -1.91
N THR A 304 11.03 19.86 -1.01
CA THR A 304 11.41 19.60 0.38
C THR A 304 12.47 18.49 0.46
N CYS A 305 13.03 18.23 1.62
CA CYS A 305 13.94 17.11 1.81
C CYS A 305 13.28 15.80 1.36
N VAL A 306 12.04 15.53 1.79
CA VAL A 306 11.28 14.35 1.35
C VAL A 306 10.98 14.42 -0.16
N GLY A 307 10.71 15.60 -0.69
CA GLY A 307 10.54 15.82 -2.13
C GLY A 307 11.80 15.46 -2.93
N ASN A 308 12.98 15.76 -2.40
CA ASN A 308 14.26 15.35 -3.01
C ASN A 308 14.46 13.83 -2.95
N TYR A 309 14.09 13.19 -1.85
CA TYR A 309 14.04 11.73 -1.76
C TYR A 309 13.13 11.13 -2.85
N LEU A 310 11.93 11.68 -3.07
CA LEU A 310 11.01 11.21 -4.10
C LEU A 310 11.57 11.40 -5.52
N ARG A 311 12.29 12.51 -5.78
CA ARG A 311 12.96 12.76 -7.06
C ARG A 311 14.10 11.79 -7.31
N GLU A 312 14.90 11.53 -6.29
CA GLU A 312 15.97 10.56 -6.38
C GLU A 312 15.42 9.14 -6.59
N SER A 313 14.33 8.79 -5.89
CA SER A 313 13.60 7.54 -6.09
C SER A 313 13.12 7.38 -7.53
N GLN A 314 12.57 8.43 -8.14
CA GLN A 314 12.13 8.42 -9.53
C GLN A 314 13.31 8.26 -10.50
N LYS A 315 14.41 8.96 -10.26
CA LYS A 315 15.63 8.89 -11.08
C LYS A 315 16.26 7.50 -11.06
N GLN A 316 16.29 6.87 -9.88
CA GLN A 316 16.86 5.53 -9.68
C GLN A 316 15.88 4.39 -9.94
N ALA A 317 14.63 4.69 -10.32
CA ALA A 317 13.63 3.67 -10.60
C ALA A 317 14.06 2.75 -11.74
N LEU A 318 13.89 1.46 -11.54
CA LEU A 318 14.32 0.42 -12.45
C LEU A 318 13.20 0.03 -13.42
N ASN A 319 13.57 -0.46 -14.61
CA ASN A 319 12.60 -1.01 -15.54
C ASN A 319 11.87 -2.18 -14.89
N TRP A 320 10.56 -2.02 -14.73
CA TRP A 320 9.71 -2.95 -14.01
C TRP A 320 9.34 -4.17 -14.84
N TYR A 321 8.98 -3.97 -16.10
CA TYR A 321 8.47 -5.07 -16.91
C TYR A 321 8.84 -4.94 -18.39
N LYS A 322 9.20 -6.07 -19.00
CA LYS A 322 9.30 -6.22 -20.46
C LYS A 322 7.93 -6.27 -21.17
N TYR A 323 6.84 -6.27 -20.41
CA TYR A 323 5.51 -6.50 -20.95
C TYR A 323 4.71 -5.19 -20.95
N GLY A 324 4.47 -4.66 -22.12
CA GLY A 324 3.39 -3.71 -22.35
C GLY A 324 2.02 -4.34 -21.99
N PRO A 325 0.93 -3.58 -22.00
CA PRO A 325 -0.40 -4.09 -21.69
C PRO A 325 -0.74 -5.28 -22.59
N THR A 326 -0.79 -6.47 -22.01
CA THR A 326 -1.32 -7.68 -22.68
C THR A 326 -2.84 -7.55 -22.84
N LYS A 327 -3.42 -8.16 -23.89
CA LYS A 327 -4.83 -7.94 -24.27
C LYS A 327 -5.86 -8.27 -23.18
N ASP A 328 -5.58 -9.20 -22.27
CA ASP A 328 -6.67 -9.84 -21.50
C ASP A 328 -6.93 -9.31 -20.09
N ASN A 329 -5.93 -8.78 -19.34
CA ASN A 329 -6.13 -8.30 -17.95
C ASN A 329 -5.46 -6.96 -17.63
N SER A 330 -4.81 -6.31 -18.59
CA SER A 330 -4.04 -5.09 -18.36
C SER A 330 -4.88 -3.89 -17.91
N ARG A 331 -6.18 -3.88 -18.25
CA ARG A 331 -7.07 -2.76 -17.92
C ARG A 331 -7.38 -2.61 -16.43
N PHE A 332 -7.07 -3.61 -15.61
CA PHE A 332 -7.43 -3.66 -14.20
C PHE A 332 -6.30 -3.23 -13.26
N TRP A 333 -5.06 -3.14 -13.75
CA TRP A 333 -3.88 -2.93 -12.94
C TRP A 333 -3.06 -1.72 -13.38
N ILE A 334 -2.68 -0.86 -12.42
CA ILE A 334 -1.85 0.33 -12.66
C ILE A 334 -0.47 -0.07 -13.15
N HIS A 335 0.15 -1.07 -12.53
CA HIS A 335 1.51 -1.49 -12.85
C HIS A 335 1.69 -1.93 -14.31
N ARG A 336 0.62 -2.35 -14.99
CA ARG A 336 0.66 -2.71 -16.42
C ARG A 336 0.89 -1.52 -17.34
N TYR A 337 0.64 -0.33 -16.85
CA TYR A 337 0.84 0.92 -17.61
C TYR A 337 2.10 1.66 -17.19
N SER A 338 2.77 1.23 -16.09
CA SER A 338 4.03 1.76 -15.61
C SER A 338 5.21 1.06 -16.29
N LYS A 339 6.27 1.78 -16.58
CA LYS A 339 7.51 1.21 -17.11
C LYS A 339 8.56 1.01 -16.04
N LYS A 340 8.49 1.80 -14.98
CA LYS A 340 9.50 1.82 -13.92
C LYS A 340 8.89 1.61 -12.55
N TYR A 341 9.65 0.95 -11.70
CA TYR A 341 9.37 0.79 -10.28
C TYR A 341 10.59 1.21 -9.46
N GLY A 342 10.38 1.97 -8.42
CA GLY A 342 11.45 2.41 -7.54
C GLY A 342 10.90 2.93 -6.21
N SER A 343 11.63 2.70 -5.14
CA SER A 343 11.24 3.08 -3.79
C SER A 343 9.76 2.77 -3.49
N GLN A 344 9.28 1.63 -3.97
CA GLN A 344 7.91 1.14 -3.78
C GLN A 344 6.80 2.01 -4.43
N PHE A 345 7.17 2.79 -5.44
CA PHE A 345 6.25 3.54 -6.30
C PHE A 345 6.37 3.10 -7.75
N TYR A 346 5.29 3.36 -8.51
CA TYR A 346 5.24 3.17 -9.96
C TYR A 346 5.46 4.51 -10.67
N PHE A 347 6.31 4.52 -11.71
CA PHE A 347 6.71 5.70 -12.46
C PHE A 347 6.66 5.45 -13.97
N ASP A 348 6.83 6.51 -14.76
CA ASP A 348 6.98 6.48 -16.23
C ASP A 348 5.82 5.75 -16.93
N PHE A 349 4.68 6.40 -16.96
CA PHE A 349 3.45 5.81 -17.46
C PHE A 349 3.32 5.88 -18.98
N TYR A 350 2.84 4.78 -19.57
CA TYR A 350 2.56 4.69 -20.99
C TYR A 350 1.59 5.79 -21.45
N ARG A 351 1.90 6.47 -22.58
CA ARG A 351 1.18 7.64 -23.13
C ARG A 351 1.18 8.89 -22.24
N MET A 352 2.03 8.94 -21.23
CA MET A 352 2.26 10.13 -20.40
C MET A 352 3.76 10.41 -20.30
N LYS A 353 4.48 10.25 -21.42
CA LYS A 353 5.90 10.59 -21.51
C LYS A 353 6.11 12.07 -21.17
N ASN A 354 7.20 12.39 -20.55
CA ASN A 354 7.58 13.74 -20.13
C ASN A 354 6.65 14.35 -19.06
N ARG A 355 5.89 13.51 -18.34
CA ARG A 355 5.10 13.94 -17.18
C ARG A 355 5.57 13.16 -15.93
N ASN A 356 5.74 13.88 -14.84
CA ASN A 356 6.12 13.29 -13.56
C ASN A 356 4.87 12.71 -12.90
N ILE A 357 4.65 11.41 -13.10
CA ILE A 357 3.54 10.66 -12.52
C ILE A 357 4.08 9.69 -11.49
N ILE A 358 3.52 9.73 -10.29
CA ILE A 358 3.75 8.74 -9.22
C ILE A 358 2.45 7.99 -8.99
N ALA A 359 2.51 6.68 -8.83
CA ALA A 359 1.34 5.92 -8.45
C ALA A 359 1.65 4.85 -7.39
N THR A 360 0.61 4.53 -6.63
CA THR A 360 0.55 3.40 -5.71
C THR A 360 -0.52 2.43 -6.17
N GLU A 361 -0.36 1.15 -5.88
CA GLU A 361 -1.34 0.13 -6.24
C GLU A 361 -1.50 -0.89 -5.12
N GLY A 362 -2.73 -1.07 -4.68
CA GLY A 362 -3.12 -2.10 -3.74
C GLY A 362 -4.13 -3.08 -4.35
N LEU A 363 -4.06 -4.32 -3.89
CA LEU A 363 -5.02 -5.36 -4.27
C LEU A 363 -6.45 -4.82 -4.12
N ASN A 364 -7.35 -5.33 -4.92
CA ASN A 364 -8.76 -4.89 -4.96
C ASN A 364 -8.96 -3.40 -5.37
N GLY A 365 -7.92 -2.71 -5.89
CA GLY A 365 -8.08 -1.36 -6.41
C GLY A 365 -7.99 -0.24 -5.36
N GLN A 366 -7.17 -0.42 -4.34
CA GLN A 366 -6.78 0.63 -3.41
C GLN A 366 -5.66 1.45 -4.04
N ASN A 367 -6.00 2.42 -4.86
CA ASN A 367 -5.05 3.03 -5.78
C ASN A 367 -4.98 4.54 -5.63
N ILE A 368 -3.79 5.09 -5.81
CA ILE A 368 -3.54 6.53 -5.99
C ILE A 368 -2.73 6.73 -7.27
N VAL A 369 -3.10 7.70 -8.07
CA VAL A 369 -2.28 8.21 -9.18
C VAL A 369 -2.15 9.71 -9.02
N ILE A 370 -0.92 10.21 -9.02
CA ILE A 370 -0.56 11.61 -8.80
C ILE A 370 0.17 12.13 -10.03
N ASP A 371 -0.35 13.17 -10.63
CA ASP A 371 0.33 13.98 -11.63
C ASP A 371 0.98 15.18 -10.93
N LEU A 372 2.26 15.10 -10.76
CA LEU A 372 3.05 16.08 -10.05
C LEU A 372 3.22 17.41 -10.81
N ASP A 373 3.11 17.36 -12.14
CA ASP A 373 3.24 18.55 -12.98
C ASP A 373 1.94 19.35 -13.07
N ASN A 374 0.79 18.66 -13.05
CA ASN A 374 -0.51 19.30 -13.17
C ASN A 374 -1.32 19.33 -11.86
N SER A 375 -0.71 19.01 -10.73
CA SER A 375 -1.36 19.00 -9.41
C SER A 375 -2.69 18.21 -9.38
N ARG A 376 -2.70 17.02 -10.00
CA ARG A 376 -3.88 16.16 -10.08
C ARG A 376 -3.69 14.87 -9.31
N ILE A 377 -4.75 14.46 -8.63
CA ILE A 377 -4.78 13.17 -7.91
C ILE A 377 -6.09 12.47 -8.24
N VAL A 378 -6.01 11.18 -8.54
CA VAL A 378 -7.15 10.27 -8.47
C VAL A 378 -6.86 9.24 -7.39
N ALA A 379 -7.74 9.15 -6.40
CA ALA A 379 -7.70 8.14 -5.35
C ALA A 379 -8.96 7.27 -5.41
N THR A 380 -8.79 5.96 -5.30
CA THR A 380 -9.88 4.99 -5.33
C THR A 380 -9.75 3.99 -4.22
N ASN A 381 -10.91 3.59 -3.67
CA ASN A 381 -11.04 2.39 -2.86
C ASN A 381 -12.10 1.52 -3.52
N SER A 382 -11.83 0.25 -3.65
CA SER A 382 -12.74 -0.65 -4.33
C SER A 382 -12.78 -2.04 -3.67
N ALA A 383 -13.83 -2.79 -3.95
CA ALA A 383 -14.02 -4.12 -3.40
C ALA A 383 -13.29 -5.21 -4.19
N ALA A 384 -12.97 -4.95 -5.45
CA ALA A 384 -12.28 -5.89 -6.32
C ALA A 384 -11.66 -5.20 -7.54
N THR A 385 -10.78 -5.89 -8.25
CA THR A 385 -10.05 -5.42 -9.43
C THR A 385 -10.84 -5.48 -10.73
N GLY A 386 -12.10 -5.67 -10.76
CA GLY A 386 -12.90 -5.88 -11.98
C GLY A 386 -13.18 -4.65 -12.86
N TRP A 387 -12.67 -3.47 -12.52
CA TRP A 387 -12.97 -2.19 -13.20
C TRP A 387 -11.78 -1.64 -14.01
N ASN A 388 -12.06 -0.72 -14.92
CA ASN A 388 -11.08 -0.23 -15.90
C ASN A 388 -10.24 0.94 -15.37
N VAL A 389 -9.08 0.63 -14.77
CA VAL A 389 -8.11 1.60 -14.25
C VAL A 389 -7.68 2.63 -15.30
N LYS A 390 -7.49 2.21 -16.56
CA LYS A 390 -7.12 3.13 -17.64
C LYS A 390 -8.19 4.21 -17.86
N THR A 391 -9.46 3.80 -17.87
CA THR A 391 -10.58 4.73 -18.10
C THR A 391 -10.78 5.65 -16.90
N TYR A 392 -10.89 5.08 -15.72
CA TYR A 392 -11.30 5.82 -14.52
C TYR A 392 -10.15 6.54 -13.80
N MET A 393 -8.89 6.14 -14.01
CA MET A 393 -7.76 6.83 -13.37
C MET A 393 -6.80 7.46 -14.38
N LEU A 394 -6.13 6.65 -15.22
CA LEU A 394 -5.04 7.16 -16.06
C LEU A 394 -5.50 8.17 -17.12
N ASN A 395 -6.66 7.98 -17.72
CA ASN A 395 -7.22 8.96 -18.66
C ASN A 395 -7.68 10.23 -17.94
N VAL A 396 -8.21 10.11 -16.73
CA VAL A 396 -8.62 11.26 -15.90
C VAL A 396 -7.40 12.11 -15.52
N ILE A 397 -6.34 11.48 -15.01
CA ILE A 397 -5.07 12.16 -14.74
C ILE A 397 -4.54 12.85 -16.00
N ARG A 398 -4.53 12.15 -17.12
CA ARG A 398 -3.99 12.68 -18.38
C ARG A 398 -4.79 13.89 -18.92
N LYS A 399 -6.12 13.81 -18.89
CA LYS A 399 -7.00 14.77 -19.55
C LYS A 399 -7.56 15.85 -18.61
N GLY A 400 -7.62 15.60 -17.30
CA GLY A 400 -8.29 16.47 -16.33
C GLY A 400 -9.80 16.41 -16.38
N ASN A 401 -10.38 15.41 -17.05
CA ASN A 401 -11.82 15.22 -17.21
C ASN A 401 -12.22 13.80 -16.85
N LEU A 402 -13.42 13.66 -16.29
CA LEU A 402 -14.01 12.34 -16.00
C LEU A 402 -14.40 11.61 -17.31
N PRO A 403 -14.49 10.28 -17.29
CA PRO A 403 -15.06 9.53 -18.39
C PRO A 403 -16.55 9.87 -18.56
N LYS A 404 -17.01 9.91 -19.80
CA LYS A 404 -18.43 10.17 -20.12
C LYS A 404 -19.34 9.03 -19.65
#